data_2c8244d01b65b8731ab3e458e0bfdb57
#
_entry.id   2c8244d01b65b8731ab3e458e0bfdb57
#
_cell.length_a   1.000
_cell.length_b   1.000
_cell.length_c   1.000
_cell.angle_alpha   90.00
_cell.angle_beta   90.00
_cell.angle_gamma   90.00
#
_symmetry.space_group_name_H-M   'P 1'
#
loop_
_entity.id
_entity.type
_entity.pdbx_description
1 polymer ?
#
loop_
_entity_poly.entity_id
_entity_poly.type
_entity_poly.pdbx_seq_one_letter_code
_entity_poly.pdbx_strand_id
1 'polypeptide(L)'
;MYQAALTVVAPIAGSELDRLRAVLASIKDQVQRRKLGSDDRALIPFGELTTVHFARFVVLDPPADEPGAPALLLFATSYDGSRVRHLRELIEVAGKGLEEVFSHCTDFRSDRSGELGDRLRRFFASHSQEPSAFWVGHPRRTVYQIYAESKLHAELERELGRSSGRLCSQPFAYALRCVSERGDLRWALSPPDRTRVPWLRKALRLGAFGLGVLALLPVLAAWLVCIRVLELYGDRKPPAYTEPALLQARERFDHHKRALLEDEDLGLEDEDLGVQNQMTAVSEIKPGRLRLATLRVVLWAVDFLGRNYWDNGHLHGIRTIHFARWVVVKQGKTRRLVFFSNYDGSWEKYLGEFIDQAANGLTGIWSNTVRILASDTPGELDVVPFPKTRWLLRAGARREAKFKRFVRACQVRTQVWYSAYPKLSVLNVQNNSQLRRGLLGPRGLEERRAWLRRL
;
A
#
# COMPACT_ATOMS: atom_id res chain seq x y z
N MET A 1 18.93 0.25 -7.10
CA MET A 1 18.30 0.66 -5.83
C MET A 1 16.96 -0.08 -5.69
N TYR A 2 16.67 -0.61 -4.51
CA TYR A 2 15.42 -1.32 -4.25
C TYR A 2 14.50 -0.40 -3.46
N GLN A 3 13.21 -0.42 -3.79
CA GLN A 3 12.19 0.20 -2.98
C GLN A 3 11.93 -0.66 -1.73
N ALA A 4 11.68 -0.01 -0.62
CA ALA A 4 11.44 -0.65 0.66
C ALA A 4 10.27 0.02 1.40
N ALA A 5 9.87 -0.58 2.49
CA ALA A 5 8.78 -0.11 3.35
C ALA A 5 9.26 0.03 4.79
N LEU A 6 8.86 1.10 5.45
CA LEU A 6 8.95 1.28 6.89
C LEU A 6 7.53 1.29 7.45
N THR A 7 7.31 0.59 8.55
CA THR A 7 6.08 0.70 9.33
C THR A 7 6.47 0.77 10.80
N VAL A 8 6.15 1.88 11.45
CA VAL A 8 6.33 2.11 12.88
C VAL A 8 4.99 1.95 13.55
N VAL A 9 4.92 1.21 14.64
CA VAL A 9 3.70 0.95 15.41
C VAL A 9 3.98 1.26 16.87
N ALA A 10 3.30 2.27 17.41
CA ALA A 10 3.55 2.74 18.75
C ALA A 10 2.25 2.92 19.55
N PRO A 11 2.23 2.56 20.85
CA PRO A 11 1.08 2.80 21.70
C PRO A 11 0.92 4.30 21.99
N ILE A 12 -0.30 4.80 21.86
CA ILE A 12 -0.66 6.18 22.19
C ILE A 12 -0.96 6.24 23.69
N ALA A 13 -0.48 7.29 24.37
CA ALA A 13 -0.86 7.54 25.76
C ALA A 13 -2.36 7.92 25.81
N GLY A 14 -3.13 7.28 26.70
CA GLY A 14 -4.59 7.39 26.70
C GLY A 14 -5.13 8.81 26.77
N SER A 15 -4.47 9.70 27.52
CA SER A 15 -4.84 11.12 27.63
C SER A 15 -4.45 11.97 26.41
N GLU A 16 -3.69 11.44 25.47
CA GLU A 16 -3.12 12.20 24.35
C GLU A 16 -3.80 11.91 23.00
N LEU A 17 -4.76 10.98 22.94
CA LEU A 17 -5.37 10.53 21.69
C LEU A 17 -6.00 11.68 20.89
N ASP A 18 -6.79 12.53 21.54
CA ASP A 18 -7.49 13.62 20.86
C ASP A 18 -6.53 14.75 20.44
N ARG A 19 -5.50 15.02 21.25
CA ARG A 19 -4.44 15.96 20.89
C ARG A 19 -3.68 15.47 19.66
N LEU A 20 -3.32 14.18 19.63
CA LEU A 20 -2.68 13.59 18.47
C LEU A 20 -3.55 13.69 17.21
N ARG A 21 -4.86 13.42 17.33
CA ARG A 21 -5.79 13.59 16.22
C ARG A 21 -5.80 15.01 15.68
N ALA A 22 -5.78 16.03 16.56
CA ALA A 22 -5.71 17.43 16.18
C ALA A 22 -4.40 17.77 15.45
N VAL A 23 -3.25 17.29 15.94
CA VAL A 23 -1.96 17.45 15.25
C VAL A 23 -1.97 16.80 13.86
N LEU A 24 -2.50 15.58 13.75
CA LEU A 24 -2.59 14.89 12.47
C LEU A 24 -3.55 15.58 11.49
N ALA A 25 -4.65 16.16 11.98
CA ALA A 25 -5.55 16.97 11.17
C ALA A 25 -4.83 18.21 10.60
N SER A 26 -4.05 18.93 11.42
CA SER A 26 -3.23 20.05 10.97
C SER A 26 -2.22 19.63 9.88
N ILE A 27 -1.56 18.48 10.06
CA ILE A 27 -0.63 17.95 9.05
C ILE A 27 -1.37 17.57 7.75
N LYS A 28 -2.57 16.99 7.84
CA LYS A 28 -3.43 16.67 6.68
C LYS A 28 -3.72 17.95 5.88
N ASP A 29 -4.16 19.01 6.55
CA ASP A 29 -4.46 20.29 5.92
C ASP A 29 -3.23 20.90 5.23
N GLN A 30 -2.06 20.84 5.86
CA GLN A 30 -0.81 21.30 5.27
C GLN A 30 -0.44 20.51 4.00
N VAL A 31 -0.61 19.18 4.02
CA VAL A 31 -0.38 18.34 2.84
C VAL A 31 -1.37 18.68 1.71
N GLN A 32 -2.63 18.96 2.03
CA GLN A 32 -3.64 19.34 1.04
C GLN A 32 -3.37 20.74 0.45
N ARG A 33 -3.08 21.75 1.29
CA ARG A 33 -2.74 23.11 0.83
C ARG A 33 -1.52 23.12 -0.07
N ARG A 34 -0.50 22.34 0.22
CA ARG A 34 0.70 22.21 -0.64
C ARG A 34 0.37 21.60 -2.01
N LYS A 35 -0.59 20.67 -2.10
CA LYS A 35 -1.09 20.18 -3.38
C LYS A 35 -1.72 21.29 -4.21
N LEU A 36 -2.26 22.32 -3.55
CA LEU A 36 -2.87 23.52 -4.17
C LEU A 36 -1.87 24.66 -4.40
N GLY A 37 -0.58 24.48 -4.09
CA GLY A 37 0.48 25.45 -4.37
C GLY A 37 0.80 26.42 -3.24
N SER A 38 0.34 26.16 -2.00
CA SER A 38 0.72 26.97 -0.83
C SER A 38 2.18 26.68 -0.42
N ASP A 39 2.90 27.75 -0.09
CA ASP A 39 4.32 27.74 0.31
C ASP A 39 4.50 27.74 1.84
N ASP A 40 3.43 27.52 2.61
CA ASP A 40 3.46 27.50 4.06
C ASP A 40 4.43 26.45 4.60
N ARG A 41 5.18 26.82 5.64
CA ARG A 41 6.15 25.92 6.30
C ARG A 41 5.43 24.78 7.00
N ALA A 42 5.45 23.61 6.38
CA ALA A 42 4.78 22.42 6.90
C ALA A 42 5.50 21.86 8.13
N LEU A 43 4.74 21.36 9.12
CA LEU A 43 5.26 20.67 10.29
C LEU A 43 6.08 19.43 9.88
N ILE A 44 5.60 18.67 8.90
CA ILE A 44 6.33 17.60 8.24
C ILE A 44 6.45 17.95 6.75
N PRO A 45 7.61 18.42 6.26
CA PRO A 45 7.80 18.82 4.88
C PRO A 45 8.02 17.59 3.98
N PHE A 46 7.00 16.76 3.80
CA PHE A 46 7.08 15.52 3.01
C PHE A 46 7.65 15.72 1.60
N GLY A 47 7.41 16.87 0.97
CA GLY A 47 7.92 17.17 -0.37
C GLY A 47 9.43 17.37 -0.44
N GLU A 48 10.10 17.55 0.70
CA GLU A 48 11.56 17.64 0.78
C GLU A 48 12.20 16.27 1.00
N LEU A 49 11.40 15.24 1.33
CA LEU A 49 11.83 13.86 1.44
C LEU A 49 12.00 13.25 0.04
N THR A 50 13.23 13.28 -0.46
CA THR A 50 13.55 12.93 -1.86
C THR A 50 13.41 11.45 -2.18
N THR A 51 13.40 10.60 -1.15
CA THR A 51 13.30 9.14 -1.29
C THR A 51 11.91 8.58 -1.04
N VAL A 52 10.97 9.37 -0.51
CA VAL A 52 9.64 8.91 -0.09
C VAL A 52 8.63 8.97 -1.24
N HIS A 53 8.11 7.82 -1.64
CA HIS A 53 7.01 7.73 -2.62
C HIS A 53 5.67 8.06 -1.98
N PHE A 54 5.38 7.40 -0.87
CA PHE A 54 4.13 7.55 -0.10
C PHE A 54 4.42 7.53 1.38
N ALA A 55 3.68 8.33 2.13
CA ALA A 55 3.69 8.31 3.60
C ALA A 55 2.26 8.38 4.12
N ARG A 56 2.01 7.81 5.31
CA ARG A 56 0.73 7.92 5.99
C ARG A 56 0.87 7.82 7.50
N PHE A 57 -0.07 8.47 8.19
CA PHE A 57 -0.35 8.24 9.60
C PHE A 57 -1.74 7.65 9.74
N VAL A 58 -1.85 6.65 10.60
CA VAL A 58 -3.11 5.97 10.91
C VAL A 58 -3.21 5.77 12.42
N VAL A 59 -4.30 6.19 12.99
CA VAL A 59 -4.67 5.88 14.37
C VAL A 59 -5.56 4.65 14.36
N LEU A 60 -5.14 3.60 15.06
CA LEU A 60 -5.96 2.40 15.28
C LEU A 60 -6.56 2.47 16.68
N ASP A 61 -7.85 2.62 16.73
CA ASP A 61 -8.59 2.51 17.99
C ASP A 61 -8.46 1.11 18.60
N PRO A 62 -8.65 0.96 19.92
CA PRO A 62 -8.68 -0.34 20.57
C PRO A 62 -9.56 -1.34 19.82
N PRO A 63 -9.24 -2.65 19.83
CA PRO A 63 -10.14 -3.65 19.31
C PRO A 63 -11.49 -3.61 20.04
N ALA A 64 -12.58 -3.78 19.33
CA ALA A 64 -13.92 -3.73 19.92
C ALA A 64 -14.14 -4.82 20.99
N ASP A 65 -13.47 -5.96 20.85
CA ASP A 65 -13.45 -7.06 21.81
C ASP A 65 -12.45 -6.86 22.98
N GLU A 66 -11.64 -5.79 22.93
CA GLU A 66 -10.65 -5.45 23.96
C GLU A 66 -10.53 -3.92 24.13
N PRO A 67 -11.59 -3.22 24.58
CA PRO A 67 -11.62 -1.75 24.66
C PRO A 67 -10.59 -1.16 25.63
N GLY A 68 -10.05 -1.94 26.55
CA GLY A 68 -8.97 -1.53 27.46
C GLY A 68 -7.56 -1.61 26.85
N ALA A 69 -7.40 -2.10 25.64
CA ALA A 69 -6.10 -2.08 24.95
C ALA A 69 -5.73 -0.64 24.54
N PRO A 70 -4.43 -0.28 24.46
CA PRO A 70 -4.03 1.06 24.02
C PRO A 70 -4.38 1.26 22.54
N ALA A 71 -4.80 2.48 22.17
CA ALA A 71 -4.81 2.90 20.78
C ALA A 71 -3.38 2.91 20.23
N LEU A 72 -3.23 2.64 18.91
CA LEU A 72 -1.92 2.62 18.28
C LEU A 72 -1.81 3.69 17.19
N LEU A 73 -0.66 4.35 17.16
CA LEU A 73 -0.25 5.17 16.03
C LEU A 73 0.58 4.32 15.07
N LEU A 74 0.18 4.28 13.80
CA LEU A 74 0.95 3.68 12.72
C LEU A 74 1.49 4.79 11.82
N PHE A 75 2.80 4.82 11.64
CA PHE A 75 3.47 5.63 10.63
C PHE A 75 4.07 4.70 9.58
N ALA A 76 3.70 4.91 8.33
CA ALA A 76 4.11 4.02 7.26
C ALA A 76 4.62 4.79 6.05
N THR A 77 5.84 4.44 5.55
CA THR A 77 6.42 5.01 4.35
C THR A 77 6.80 3.93 3.34
N SER A 78 6.71 4.26 2.03
CA SER A 78 7.32 3.51 0.93
C SER A 78 8.44 4.38 0.37
N TYR A 79 9.66 3.87 0.30
CA TYR A 79 10.84 4.69 0.04
C TYR A 79 11.89 3.99 -0.83
N ASP A 80 12.84 4.76 -1.34
CA ASP A 80 13.97 4.31 -2.14
C ASP A 80 15.21 4.08 -1.27
N GLY A 81 15.95 3.02 -1.56
CA GLY A 81 17.28 2.80 -1.01
C GLY A 81 17.31 2.02 0.29
N SER A 82 18.32 2.29 1.13
CA SER A 82 18.51 1.58 2.39
C SER A 82 17.74 2.23 3.54
N ARG A 83 17.33 1.40 4.50
CA ARG A 83 16.64 1.87 5.73
C ARG A 83 17.46 2.92 6.49
N VAL A 84 18.80 2.75 6.55
CA VAL A 84 19.68 3.69 7.25
C VAL A 84 19.63 5.08 6.62
N ARG A 85 19.71 5.15 5.28
CA ARG A 85 19.61 6.42 4.54
C ARG A 85 18.23 7.06 4.72
N HIS A 86 17.17 6.27 4.62
CA HIS A 86 15.80 6.74 4.78
C HIS A 86 15.56 7.30 6.19
N LEU A 87 15.99 6.60 7.24
CA LEU A 87 15.84 7.09 8.61
C LEU A 87 16.65 8.37 8.86
N ARG A 88 17.84 8.49 8.26
CA ARG A 88 18.63 9.72 8.33
C ARG A 88 17.89 10.88 7.69
N GLU A 89 17.40 10.72 6.47
CA GLU A 89 16.62 11.74 5.75
C GLU A 89 15.37 12.15 6.53
N LEU A 90 14.61 11.18 7.07
CA LEU A 90 13.44 11.46 7.91
C LEU A 90 13.76 12.31 9.14
N ILE A 91 14.90 12.01 9.82
CA ILE A 91 15.30 12.73 11.04
C ILE A 91 15.80 14.13 10.68
N GLU A 92 16.61 14.26 9.63
CA GLU A 92 17.18 15.54 9.21
C GLU A 92 16.10 16.50 8.70
N VAL A 93 15.15 16.01 7.90
CA VAL A 93 14.14 16.85 7.25
C VAL A 93 12.88 17.03 8.10
N ALA A 94 12.41 15.97 8.73
CA ALA A 94 11.10 15.93 9.39
C ALA A 94 11.21 15.74 10.93
N GLY A 95 12.40 15.75 11.52
CA GLY A 95 12.64 15.36 12.91
C GLY A 95 11.75 16.09 13.91
N LYS A 96 11.61 17.42 13.81
CA LYS A 96 10.77 18.21 14.72
C LYS A 96 9.29 17.87 14.60
N GLY A 97 8.79 17.68 13.36
CA GLY A 97 7.40 17.29 13.15
C GLY A 97 7.11 15.86 13.60
N LEU A 98 8.09 14.97 13.44
CA LEU A 98 7.99 13.60 13.96
C LEU A 98 8.06 13.56 15.50
N GLU A 99 8.87 14.43 16.12
CA GLU A 99 8.88 14.61 17.58
C GLU A 99 7.50 15.04 18.09
N GLU A 100 6.89 16.05 17.46
CA GLU A 100 5.55 16.52 17.82
C GLU A 100 4.55 15.36 17.78
N VAL A 101 4.51 14.60 16.69
CA VAL A 101 3.59 13.46 16.54
C VAL A 101 3.89 12.35 17.55
N PHE A 102 5.16 11.94 17.71
CA PHE A 102 5.50 10.81 18.58
C PHE A 102 5.54 11.16 20.06
N SER A 103 5.57 12.46 20.42
CA SER A 103 5.44 12.90 21.81
C SER A 103 4.13 12.45 22.49
N HIS A 104 3.11 12.12 21.68
CA HIS A 104 1.86 11.54 22.14
C HIS A 104 1.92 10.02 22.36
N CYS A 105 3.03 9.36 21.98
CA CYS A 105 3.23 7.93 22.19
C CYS A 105 3.93 7.67 23.54
N THR A 106 3.47 6.63 24.25
CA THR A 106 3.93 6.31 25.60
C THR A 106 5.45 6.18 25.69
N ASP A 107 6.05 5.36 24.81
CA ASP A 107 7.47 5.00 24.90
C ASP A 107 8.38 6.15 24.46
N PHE A 108 7.95 6.98 23.49
CA PHE A 108 8.71 8.16 23.08
C PHE A 108 8.69 9.26 24.14
N ARG A 109 7.55 9.43 24.80
CA ARG A 109 7.37 10.42 25.88
C ARG A 109 8.22 10.09 27.11
N SER A 110 8.43 8.81 27.40
CA SER A 110 9.27 8.36 28.52
C SER A 110 10.76 8.45 28.24
N ASP A 111 11.20 8.37 26.99
CA ASP A 111 12.61 8.52 26.59
C ASP A 111 12.99 10.00 26.45
N ARG A 112 13.61 10.56 27.50
CA ARG A 112 14.14 11.93 27.51
C ARG A 112 15.66 11.99 27.34
N SER A 113 16.30 10.88 27.02
CA SER A 113 17.76 10.78 27.00
C SER A 113 18.36 11.18 25.65
N GLY A 114 19.34 12.10 25.66
CA GLY A 114 20.13 12.48 24.49
C GLY A 114 19.42 13.42 23.50
N GLU A 115 20.05 13.60 22.35
CA GLU A 115 19.52 14.46 21.27
C GLU A 115 18.31 13.87 20.58
N LEU A 116 17.48 14.73 19.96
CA LEU A 116 16.28 14.33 19.23
C LEU A 116 16.55 13.25 18.17
N GLY A 117 17.64 13.39 17.41
CA GLY A 117 17.98 12.43 16.38
C GLY A 117 18.23 11.02 16.91
N ASP A 118 18.86 10.91 18.09
CA ASP A 118 19.13 9.62 18.72
C ASP A 118 17.86 9.02 19.35
N ARG A 119 17.02 9.86 19.95
CA ARG A 119 15.70 9.43 20.45
C ARG A 119 14.85 8.85 19.33
N LEU A 120 14.72 9.54 18.20
CA LEU A 120 13.98 9.05 17.02
C LEU A 120 14.60 7.78 16.46
N ARG A 121 15.94 7.64 16.39
CA ARG A 121 16.59 6.41 15.94
C ARG A 121 16.25 5.23 16.84
N ARG A 122 16.36 5.39 18.15
CA ARG A 122 15.98 4.34 19.12
C ARG A 122 14.51 3.97 19.01
N PHE A 123 13.64 4.96 18.92
CA PHE A 123 12.21 4.77 18.80
C PHE A 123 11.87 4.00 17.52
N PHE A 124 12.43 4.38 16.38
CA PHE A 124 12.23 3.64 15.12
C PHE A 124 12.80 2.22 15.19
N ALA A 125 13.93 2.02 15.88
CA ALA A 125 14.51 0.68 16.02
C ALA A 125 13.61 -0.25 16.82
N SER A 126 12.99 0.24 17.90
CA SER A 126 12.15 -0.56 18.80
C SER A 126 10.71 -0.77 18.29
N HIS A 127 10.17 0.19 17.52
CA HIS A 127 8.76 0.19 17.09
C HIS A 127 8.56 -0.15 15.62
N SER A 128 9.62 -0.37 14.84
CA SER A 128 9.47 -0.76 13.45
C SER A 128 9.08 -2.22 13.30
N GLN A 129 8.12 -2.46 12.43
CA GLN A 129 7.68 -3.79 12.04
C GLN A 129 7.91 -4.01 10.54
N GLU A 130 8.54 -5.14 10.21
CA GLU A 130 8.71 -5.54 8.83
C GLU A 130 7.38 -5.98 8.22
N PRO A 131 7.10 -5.60 6.96
CA PRO A 131 5.91 -6.08 6.28
C PRO A 131 5.97 -7.61 6.11
N SER A 132 4.86 -8.28 6.38
CA SER A 132 4.70 -9.71 6.12
C SER A 132 4.63 -10.02 4.63
N ALA A 133 4.20 -9.06 3.82
CA ALA A 133 4.31 -9.05 2.36
C ALA A 133 4.35 -7.60 1.86
N PHE A 134 5.11 -7.35 0.79
CA PHE A 134 5.27 -6.03 0.19
C PHE A 134 5.31 -6.12 -1.33
N TRP A 135 4.47 -5.33 -1.99
CA TRP A 135 4.35 -5.25 -3.44
C TRP A 135 4.67 -3.85 -3.96
N VAL A 136 5.31 -3.78 -5.14
CA VAL A 136 5.66 -2.54 -5.85
C VAL A 136 5.21 -2.63 -7.31
N GLY A 137 4.35 -1.71 -7.76
CA GLY A 137 3.81 -1.68 -9.11
C GLY A 137 4.76 -1.09 -10.17
N HIS A 138 5.75 -0.34 -9.76
CA HIS A 138 6.80 0.21 -10.64
C HIS A 138 8.20 -0.07 -10.06
N PRO A 139 8.61 -1.36 -10.02
CA PRO A 139 9.86 -1.75 -9.39
C PRO A 139 11.06 -1.06 -10.03
N ARG A 140 12.03 -0.68 -9.21
CA ARG A 140 13.28 -0.02 -9.60
C ARG A 140 13.11 1.40 -10.17
N ARG A 141 11.98 2.06 -9.92
CA ARG A 141 11.75 3.46 -10.25
C ARG A 141 11.83 4.30 -9.00
N THR A 142 12.90 5.09 -8.88
CA THR A 142 13.04 6.04 -7.77
C THR A 142 12.09 7.22 -7.97
N VAL A 143 11.79 7.92 -6.87
CA VAL A 143 11.00 9.17 -6.91
C VAL A 143 11.62 10.14 -7.91
N TYR A 144 12.94 10.32 -7.85
CA TYR A 144 13.68 11.18 -8.79
C TYR A 144 13.48 10.75 -10.25
N GLN A 145 13.58 9.44 -10.55
CA GLN A 145 13.37 8.95 -11.92
C GLN A 145 11.94 9.16 -12.41
N ILE A 146 10.95 8.97 -11.54
CA ILE A 146 9.55 9.19 -11.89
C ILE A 146 9.32 10.65 -12.29
N TYR A 147 9.85 11.60 -11.51
CA TYR A 147 9.77 13.03 -11.84
C TYR A 147 10.53 13.38 -13.12
N ALA A 148 11.75 12.91 -13.24
CA ALA A 148 12.59 13.22 -14.41
C ALA A 148 12.01 12.63 -15.70
N GLU A 149 11.48 11.39 -15.66
CA GLU A 149 10.84 10.76 -16.81
C GLU A 149 9.50 11.44 -17.16
N SER A 150 8.74 11.95 -16.17
CA SER A 150 7.53 12.74 -16.41
C SER A 150 7.86 14.10 -17.03
N LYS A 151 8.90 14.79 -16.54
CA LYS A 151 9.37 16.04 -17.14
C LYS A 151 9.82 15.84 -18.59
N LEU A 152 10.57 14.77 -18.85
CA LEU A 152 10.99 14.40 -20.21
C LEU A 152 9.80 14.22 -21.14
N HIS A 153 8.75 13.51 -20.69
CA HIS A 153 7.53 13.32 -21.48
C HIS A 153 6.88 14.66 -21.83
N ALA A 154 6.63 15.50 -20.84
CA ALA A 154 5.99 16.81 -21.04
C ALA A 154 6.80 17.74 -21.96
N GLU A 155 8.12 17.70 -21.90
CA GLU A 155 8.97 18.49 -22.78
C GLU A 155 8.94 17.98 -24.23
N LEU A 156 8.98 16.65 -24.41
CA LEU A 156 8.89 16.04 -25.75
C LEU A 156 7.53 16.29 -26.40
N GLU A 157 6.45 16.17 -25.64
CA GLU A 157 5.09 16.49 -26.09
C GLU A 157 4.98 17.95 -26.53
N ARG A 158 5.53 18.88 -25.75
CA ARG A 158 5.55 20.31 -26.05
C ARG A 158 6.34 20.62 -27.33
N GLU A 159 7.54 20.06 -27.47
CA GLU A 159 8.40 20.32 -28.64
C GLU A 159 7.84 19.72 -29.92
N LEU A 160 7.29 18.51 -29.87
CA LEU A 160 6.65 17.86 -31.01
C LEU A 160 5.32 18.56 -31.39
N GLY A 161 4.54 18.99 -30.38
CA GLY A 161 3.34 19.79 -30.60
C GLY A 161 3.62 21.12 -31.32
N ARG A 162 4.70 21.81 -30.96
CA ARG A 162 5.17 23.04 -31.64
C ARG A 162 5.66 22.77 -33.07
N SER A 163 6.24 21.58 -33.30
CA SER A 163 6.76 21.21 -34.62
C SER A 163 5.68 20.67 -35.56
N SER A 164 4.52 20.25 -35.06
CA SER A 164 3.40 19.73 -35.88
C SER A 164 2.80 20.82 -36.80
N GLY A 165 3.03 22.14 -36.53
CA GLY A 165 2.76 23.25 -37.43
C GLY A 165 3.78 23.39 -38.57
N ARG A 166 4.93 22.71 -38.49
CA ARG A 166 5.93 22.58 -39.56
C ARG A 166 6.01 21.09 -39.87
N LEU A 167 5.63 20.65 -41.06
CA LEU A 167 5.67 19.28 -41.52
C LEU A 167 7.02 18.59 -41.16
N CYS A 168 7.13 18.03 -39.93
CA CYS A 168 8.31 17.34 -39.50
C CYS A 168 8.28 15.92 -40.11
N SER A 169 9.01 15.74 -41.20
CA SER A 169 9.10 14.44 -41.90
C SER A 169 9.69 13.31 -41.04
N GLN A 170 10.39 13.65 -39.95
CA GLN A 170 11.06 12.68 -39.07
C GLN A 170 10.92 13.06 -37.59
N PRO A 171 9.73 12.92 -36.98
CA PRO A 171 9.48 13.39 -35.62
C PRO A 171 10.33 12.69 -34.55
N PHE A 172 10.68 11.43 -34.74
CA PHE A 172 11.57 10.71 -33.83
C PHE A 172 13.01 11.28 -33.86
N ALA A 173 13.56 11.56 -35.04
CA ALA A 173 14.91 12.13 -35.17
C ALA A 173 14.96 13.55 -34.56
N TYR A 174 13.88 14.33 -34.74
CA TYR A 174 13.73 15.64 -34.12
C TYR A 174 13.70 15.53 -32.59
N ALA A 175 12.90 14.65 -32.01
CA ALA A 175 12.85 14.40 -30.57
C ALA A 175 14.23 14.02 -30.00
N LEU A 176 14.94 13.13 -30.70
CA LEU A 176 16.29 12.70 -30.29
C LEU A 176 17.28 13.88 -30.30
N ARG A 177 17.21 14.74 -31.31
CA ARG A 177 18.01 15.97 -31.42
C ARG A 177 17.72 16.90 -30.25
N CYS A 178 16.44 17.20 -29.98
CA CYS A 178 16.04 18.04 -28.86
C CYS A 178 16.59 17.54 -27.52
N VAL A 179 16.57 16.23 -27.28
CA VAL A 179 17.11 15.66 -26.04
C VAL A 179 18.64 15.71 -26.02
N SER A 180 19.32 15.53 -27.15
CA SER A 180 20.80 15.57 -27.21
C SER A 180 21.38 16.99 -27.07
N GLU A 181 20.69 18.00 -27.56
CA GLU A 181 21.10 19.39 -27.52
C GLU A 181 20.79 20.06 -26.17
N ARG A 182 19.77 19.60 -25.47
CA ARG A 182 19.39 20.14 -24.16
C ARG A 182 20.14 19.46 -23.01
N GLY A 183 20.98 20.21 -22.32
CA GLY A 183 21.81 19.72 -21.20
C GLY A 183 20.98 19.13 -20.06
N ASP A 184 19.79 19.69 -19.78
CA ASP A 184 18.88 19.23 -18.73
C ASP A 184 18.13 17.93 -19.08
N LEU A 185 18.10 17.52 -20.35
CA LEU A 185 17.45 16.29 -20.81
C LEU A 185 18.44 15.18 -21.24
N ARG A 186 19.71 15.52 -21.43
CA ARG A 186 20.75 14.61 -21.96
C ARG A 186 20.91 13.34 -21.13
N TRP A 187 20.61 13.38 -19.83
CA TRP A 187 20.61 12.22 -18.95
C TRP A 187 19.69 11.10 -19.47
N ALA A 188 18.63 11.43 -20.21
CA ALA A 188 17.68 10.45 -20.74
C ALA A 188 18.31 9.50 -21.76
N LEU A 189 19.42 9.91 -22.40
CA LEU A 189 20.21 9.11 -23.33
C LEU A 189 21.20 8.17 -22.63
N SER A 190 21.34 8.28 -21.31
CA SER A 190 22.11 7.30 -20.55
C SER A 190 21.26 6.06 -20.24
N PRO A 191 21.79 4.83 -20.43
CA PRO A 191 21.05 3.64 -20.10
C PRO A 191 20.63 3.64 -18.62
N PRO A 192 19.38 3.28 -18.29
CA PRO A 192 18.95 3.17 -16.90
C PRO A 192 19.76 2.08 -16.19
N ASP A 193 20.06 2.29 -14.91
CA ASP A 193 20.77 1.31 -14.07
C ASP A 193 20.12 -0.07 -14.20
N ARG A 194 20.80 -0.98 -14.87
CA ARG A 194 20.35 -2.35 -15.10
C ARG A 194 20.76 -3.24 -13.93
N THR A 195 20.26 -3.00 -12.72
CA THR A 195 20.35 -4.00 -11.65
C THR A 195 19.34 -5.12 -11.87
N ARG A 196 19.43 -5.82 -13.01
CA ARG A 196 18.65 -7.03 -13.20
C ARG A 196 19.26 -8.12 -12.33
N VAL A 197 18.46 -8.71 -11.45
CA VAL A 197 18.83 -10.01 -10.87
C VAL A 197 19.09 -10.96 -12.05
N PRO A 198 20.26 -11.59 -12.14
CA PRO A 198 20.53 -12.53 -13.21
C PRO A 198 19.40 -13.53 -13.33
N TRP A 199 18.90 -13.74 -14.54
CA TRP A 199 17.77 -14.64 -14.80
C TRP A 199 18.00 -16.03 -14.19
N LEU A 200 19.25 -16.50 -14.20
CA LEU A 200 19.65 -17.77 -13.61
C LEU A 200 19.38 -17.83 -12.11
N ARG A 201 19.72 -16.77 -11.34
CA ARG A 201 19.42 -16.71 -9.90
C ARG A 201 17.91 -16.72 -9.65
N LYS A 202 17.14 -16.07 -10.51
CA LYS A 202 15.68 -16.07 -10.43
C LYS A 202 15.12 -17.46 -10.71
N ALA A 203 15.58 -18.11 -11.77
CA ALA A 203 15.19 -19.47 -12.14
C ALA A 203 15.54 -20.49 -11.04
N LEU A 204 16.74 -20.39 -10.46
CA LEU A 204 17.17 -21.24 -9.34
C LEU A 204 16.29 -21.05 -8.09
N ARG A 205 15.94 -19.81 -7.74
CA ARG A 205 15.04 -19.52 -6.60
C ARG A 205 13.64 -20.07 -6.81
N LEU A 206 13.09 -19.89 -8.02
CA LEU A 206 11.76 -20.43 -8.37
C LEU A 206 11.78 -21.94 -8.44
N GLY A 207 12.84 -22.55 -8.97
CA GLY A 207 13.05 -24.00 -8.99
C GLY A 207 13.17 -24.57 -7.57
N ALA A 208 13.97 -23.96 -6.70
CA ALA A 208 14.11 -24.36 -5.31
C ALA A 208 12.77 -24.21 -4.54
N PHE A 209 12.01 -23.14 -4.80
CA PHE A 209 10.67 -22.97 -4.24
C PHE A 209 9.72 -24.10 -4.71
N GLY A 210 9.70 -24.39 -6.02
CA GLY A 210 8.89 -25.48 -6.59
C GLY A 210 9.24 -26.86 -6.00
N LEU A 211 10.53 -27.17 -5.90
CA LEU A 211 11.02 -28.41 -5.28
C LEU A 211 10.64 -28.48 -3.78
N GLY A 212 10.76 -27.36 -3.05
CA GLY A 212 10.33 -27.28 -1.66
C GLY A 212 8.83 -27.51 -1.50
N VAL A 213 7.99 -26.93 -2.35
CA VAL A 213 6.54 -27.18 -2.37
C VAL A 213 6.27 -28.66 -2.67
N LEU A 214 6.97 -29.25 -3.65
CA LEU A 214 6.81 -30.65 -4.00
C LEU A 214 7.19 -31.58 -2.85
N ALA A 215 8.31 -31.35 -2.20
CA ALA A 215 8.78 -32.13 -1.04
C ALA A 215 7.81 -32.01 0.17
N LEU A 216 7.16 -30.87 0.33
CA LEU A 216 6.22 -30.62 1.42
C LEU A 216 4.77 -30.96 1.07
N LEU A 217 4.47 -31.50 -0.12
CA LEU A 217 3.11 -31.81 -0.56
C LEU A 217 2.28 -32.62 0.46
N PRO A 218 2.79 -33.70 1.10
CA PRO A 218 2.02 -34.44 2.10
C PRO A 218 1.65 -33.57 3.31
N VAL A 219 2.60 -32.75 3.78
CA VAL A 219 2.39 -31.84 4.91
C VAL A 219 1.37 -30.75 4.55
N LEU A 220 1.48 -30.19 3.35
CA LEU A 220 0.55 -29.19 2.84
C LEU A 220 -0.85 -29.77 2.65
N ALA A 221 -0.96 -31.01 2.17
CA ALA A 221 -2.24 -31.71 2.06
C ALA A 221 -2.89 -31.92 3.44
N ALA A 222 -2.14 -32.44 4.41
CA ALA A 222 -2.63 -32.58 5.79
C ALA A 222 -3.03 -31.23 6.38
N TRP A 223 -2.24 -30.18 6.14
CA TRP A 223 -2.56 -28.83 6.58
C TRP A 223 -3.87 -28.31 5.96
N LEU A 224 -4.06 -28.51 4.65
CA LEU A 224 -5.30 -28.13 3.96
C LEU A 224 -6.52 -28.89 4.49
N VAL A 225 -6.36 -30.19 4.84
CA VAL A 225 -7.41 -30.96 5.50
C VAL A 225 -7.75 -30.35 6.87
N CYS A 226 -6.76 -30.03 7.70
CA CYS A 226 -6.98 -29.34 8.98
C CYS A 226 -7.71 -27.99 8.80
N ILE A 227 -7.29 -27.19 7.81
CA ILE A 227 -8.00 -25.93 7.48
C ILE A 227 -9.43 -26.22 7.03
N ARG A 228 -9.65 -27.27 6.22
CA ARG A 228 -10.99 -27.65 5.78
C ARG A 228 -11.89 -28.08 6.95
N VAL A 229 -11.36 -28.80 7.91
CA VAL A 229 -12.07 -29.13 9.15
C VAL A 229 -12.44 -27.87 9.93
N LEU A 230 -11.51 -26.92 10.07
CA LEU A 230 -11.82 -25.62 10.70
C LEU A 230 -12.87 -24.82 9.93
N GLU A 231 -12.86 -24.82 8.59
CA GLU A 231 -13.90 -24.19 7.77
C GLU A 231 -15.28 -24.82 7.96
N LEU A 232 -15.34 -26.12 8.20
CA LEU A 232 -16.59 -26.86 8.34
C LEU A 232 -17.16 -26.78 9.76
N TYR A 233 -16.31 -26.81 10.78
CA TYR A 233 -16.72 -26.96 12.17
C TYR A 233 -16.34 -25.78 13.05
N GLY A 234 -15.19 -25.17 12.84
CA GLY A 234 -14.67 -24.09 13.67
C GLY A 234 -15.29 -22.72 13.33
N ASP A 235 -15.50 -22.47 12.04
CA ASP A 235 -16.13 -21.23 11.57
C ASP A 235 -17.68 -21.27 11.67
N ARG A 236 -18.25 -22.39 12.18
CA ARG A 236 -19.70 -22.54 12.35
C ARG A 236 -20.25 -21.98 13.67
N LYS A 237 -19.38 -21.52 14.56
CA LYS A 237 -19.76 -20.86 15.82
C LYS A 237 -19.34 -19.38 15.82
N PRO A 238 -19.92 -18.52 14.96
CA PRO A 238 -20.18 -17.16 15.36
C PRO A 238 -21.43 -17.18 16.27
N PRO A 239 -21.57 -16.23 17.19
CA PRO A 239 -22.83 -16.07 17.90
C PRO A 239 -23.95 -16.01 16.87
N ALA A 240 -24.96 -16.85 17.02
CA ALA A 240 -26.21 -17.00 16.28
C ALA A 240 -26.44 -16.07 15.08
N TYR A 241 -25.99 -16.46 13.90
CA TYR A 241 -26.48 -15.87 12.64
C TYR A 241 -27.80 -16.57 12.26
N THR A 242 -28.90 -16.09 12.77
CA THR A 242 -30.19 -16.34 12.18
C THR A 242 -30.34 -15.43 10.93
N GLU A 243 -31.11 -15.87 9.93
CA GLU A 243 -31.41 -15.09 8.72
C GLU A 243 -31.90 -13.65 9.02
N PRO A 244 -32.72 -13.41 10.08
CA PRO A 244 -33.04 -12.06 10.56
C PRO A 244 -31.80 -11.24 11.01
N ALA A 245 -30.84 -11.85 11.68
CA ALA A 245 -29.62 -11.15 12.09
C ALA A 245 -28.73 -10.76 10.90
N LEU A 246 -28.75 -11.54 9.80
CA LEU A 246 -28.08 -11.17 8.54
C LEU A 246 -28.79 -10.03 7.81
N LEU A 247 -30.12 -9.95 7.89
CA LEU A 247 -30.90 -8.83 7.33
C LEU A 247 -30.69 -7.56 8.17
N GLN A 248 -30.74 -7.65 9.49
CA GLN A 248 -30.42 -6.53 10.39
C GLN A 248 -28.97 -6.07 10.26
N ALA A 249 -28.01 -7.01 10.15
CA ALA A 249 -26.60 -6.68 9.86
C ALA A 249 -26.46 -6.02 8.47
N ARG A 250 -27.31 -6.33 7.52
CA ARG A 250 -27.38 -5.67 6.21
C ARG A 250 -27.92 -4.26 6.31
N GLU A 251 -29.00 -4.05 7.04
CA GLU A 251 -29.60 -2.73 7.25
C GLU A 251 -28.67 -1.82 8.09
N ARG A 252 -28.06 -2.37 9.15
CA ARG A 252 -27.05 -1.67 9.96
C ARG A 252 -25.80 -1.35 9.16
N PHE A 253 -25.34 -2.28 8.28
CA PHE A 253 -24.21 -2.03 7.38
C PHE A 253 -24.56 -0.93 6.36
N ASP A 254 -25.77 -0.91 5.80
CA ASP A 254 -26.18 0.13 4.87
C ASP A 254 -26.39 1.47 5.61
N HIS A 255 -26.77 1.44 6.89
CA HIS A 255 -26.79 2.61 7.77
C HIS A 255 -25.38 3.06 8.14
N HIS A 256 -24.50 2.14 8.56
CA HIS A 256 -23.08 2.40 8.82
C HIS A 256 -22.34 2.84 7.56
N LYS A 257 -22.69 2.32 6.39
CA LYS A 257 -22.19 2.80 5.09
C LYS A 257 -22.64 4.23 4.82
N ARG A 258 -23.88 4.61 5.13
CA ARG A 258 -24.33 6.00 5.04
C ARG A 258 -23.60 6.88 6.03
N ALA A 259 -23.50 6.48 7.28
CA ALA A 259 -22.71 7.18 8.28
C ALA A 259 -21.22 7.28 7.89
N LEU A 260 -20.63 6.24 7.28
CA LEU A 260 -19.26 6.27 6.74
C LEU A 260 -19.15 7.17 5.49
N LEU A 261 -20.21 7.32 4.70
CA LEU A 261 -20.24 8.19 3.52
C LEU A 261 -20.65 9.62 3.89
N GLU A 262 -21.45 9.79 4.96
CA GLU A 262 -21.88 11.06 5.53
C GLU A 262 -20.89 11.61 6.58
N ASP A 263 -19.96 10.77 7.04
CA ASP A 263 -18.87 11.17 7.92
C ASP A 263 -17.81 11.89 7.10
N GLU A 264 -17.92 13.21 7.00
CA GLU A 264 -16.92 14.12 6.42
C GLU A 264 -15.50 13.84 6.95
N ASP A 265 -15.43 13.21 8.12
CA ASP A 265 -14.20 12.84 8.81
C ASP A 265 -13.47 11.62 8.23
N LEU A 266 -14.11 10.71 7.50
CA LEU A 266 -13.44 9.54 6.91
C LEU A 266 -12.61 9.87 5.67
N GLY A 267 -12.80 11.05 5.08
CA GLY A 267 -12.08 11.47 3.87
C GLY A 267 -12.39 10.55 2.67
N LEU A 268 -13.55 9.87 2.68
CA LEU A 268 -14.03 9.06 1.57
C LEU A 268 -14.62 9.92 0.45
N GLU A 269 -14.95 11.17 0.74
CA GLU A 269 -15.43 12.15 -0.25
C GLU A 269 -14.40 12.40 -1.36
N ASP A 270 -13.11 12.30 -1.03
CA ASP A 270 -12.00 12.44 -1.99
C ASP A 270 -11.66 11.13 -2.71
N GLU A 271 -12.33 10.00 -2.37
CA GLU A 271 -11.91 8.64 -2.78
C GLU A 271 -12.03 8.47 -4.28
N ASP A 272 -12.71 9.13 -5.05
CA ASP A 272 -12.83 8.94 -6.50
C ASP A 272 -12.46 10.20 -7.33
N LEU A 273 -12.06 11.28 -6.67
CA LEU A 273 -11.77 12.56 -7.32
C LEU A 273 -10.32 12.69 -7.84
N GLY A 274 -9.41 11.85 -7.33
CA GLY A 274 -7.99 11.91 -7.67
C GLY A 274 -7.53 10.84 -8.67
N VAL A 275 -6.37 11.06 -9.31
CA VAL A 275 -5.70 10.02 -10.10
C VAL A 275 -5.28 8.86 -9.21
N GLN A 276 -4.80 9.17 -8.00
CA GLN A 276 -4.32 8.20 -7.01
C GLN A 276 -5.20 8.25 -5.77
N ASN A 277 -5.42 7.08 -5.22
CA ASN A 277 -6.17 6.88 -3.98
C ASN A 277 -5.40 5.95 -3.03
N GLN A 278 -5.86 5.87 -1.79
CA GLN A 278 -5.28 5.04 -0.77
C GLN A 278 -6.36 4.24 -0.03
N MET A 279 -5.96 3.11 0.53
CA MET A 279 -6.79 2.35 1.44
C MET A 279 -5.95 1.85 2.60
N THR A 280 -6.52 1.96 3.81
CA THR A 280 -6.08 1.26 5.00
C THR A 280 -7.22 0.35 5.46
N ALA A 281 -6.97 -0.95 5.50
CA ALA A 281 -7.94 -1.93 5.97
C ALA A 281 -7.35 -2.72 7.14
N VAL A 282 -8.17 -2.94 8.17
CA VAL A 282 -7.80 -3.63 9.40
C VAL A 282 -8.80 -4.74 9.67
N SER A 283 -8.29 -5.93 9.95
CA SER A 283 -9.12 -7.07 10.33
C SER A 283 -8.44 -7.87 11.46
N GLU A 284 -9.21 -8.42 12.34
CA GLU A 284 -8.76 -9.24 13.44
C GLU A 284 -8.38 -10.63 12.90
N ILE A 285 -7.19 -11.15 13.32
CA ILE A 285 -6.78 -12.51 12.94
C ILE A 285 -7.56 -13.49 13.78
N LYS A 286 -8.23 -14.45 13.14
CA LYS A 286 -8.99 -15.49 13.81
C LYS A 286 -8.13 -16.21 14.86
N PRO A 287 -8.66 -16.56 16.03
CA PRO A 287 -7.91 -17.20 17.09
C PRO A 287 -7.34 -18.56 16.66
N GLY A 288 -6.26 -18.95 17.30
CA GLY A 288 -5.59 -20.22 17.09
C GLY A 288 -4.28 -20.13 16.32
N ARG A 289 -3.32 -21.00 16.71
CA ARG A 289 -1.97 -21.03 16.11
C ARG A 289 -2.00 -21.40 14.63
N LEU A 290 -2.92 -22.29 14.23
CA LEU A 290 -3.03 -22.76 12.85
C LEU A 290 -3.45 -21.64 11.90
N ARG A 291 -4.42 -20.80 12.28
CA ARG A 291 -4.86 -19.65 11.46
C ARG A 291 -3.74 -18.62 11.28
N LEU A 292 -3.05 -18.28 12.35
CA LEU A 292 -1.90 -17.36 12.30
C LEU A 292 -0.75 -17.91 11.44
N ALA A 293 -0.43 -19.19 11.61
CA ALA A 293 0.62 -19.85 10.81
C ALA A 293 0.24 -19.89 9.33
N THR A 294 -1.00 -20.25 9.01
CA THR A 294 -1.52 -20.25 7.64
C THR A 294 -1.41 -18.87 7.02
N LEU A 295 -1.85 -17.82 7.72
CA LEU A 295 -1.74 -16.44 7.24
C LEU A 295 -0.28 -16.06 6.94
N ARG A 296 0.65 -16.39 7.85
CA ARG A 296 2.08 -16.09 7.65
C ARG A 296 2.66 -16.81 6.45
N VAL A 297 2.33 -18.10 6.27
CA VAL A 297 2.79 -18.89 5.11
C VAL A 297 2.24 -18.31 3.82
N VAL A 298 0.95 -17.96 3.78
CA VAL A 298 0.34 -17.35 2.59
C VAL A 298 0.99 -15.99 2.28
N LEU A 299 1.17 -15.11 3.27
CA LEU A 299 1.82 -13.82 3.08
C LEU A 299 3.27 -13.97 2.62
N TRP A 300 4.02 -14.91 3.20
CA TRP A 300 5.38 -15.22 2.75
C TRP A 300 5.41 -15.69 1.29
N ALA A 301 4.48 -16.56 0.89
CA ALA A 301 4.38 -17.02 -0.49
C ALA A 301 4.02 -15.88 -1.45
N VAL A 302 3.11 -14.99 -1.05
CA VAL A 302 2.75 -13.78 -1.83
C VAL A 302 3.96 -12.85 -1.98
N ASP A 303 4.71 -12.59 -0.90
CA ASP A 303 5.93 -11.76 -0.95
C ASP A 303 7.00 -12.40 -1.84
N PHE A 304 7.23 -13.71 -1.68
CA PHE A 304 8.22 -14.44 -2.49
C PHE A 304 7.88 -14.41 -3.98
N LEU A 305 6.62 -14.72 -4.34
CA LEU A 305 6.16 -14.70 -5.73
C LEU A 305 6.13 -13.28 -6.28
N GLY A 306 5.73 -12.29 -5.48
CA GLY A 306 5.77 -10.88 -5.85
C GLY A 306 7.16 -10.41 -6.25
N ARG A 307 8.19 -10.84 -5.52
CA ARG A 307 9.59 -10.45 -5.79
C ARG A 307 10.27 -11.24 -6.90
N ASN A 308 9.87 -12.49 -7.14
CA ASN A 308 10.58 -13.39 -8.03
C ASN A 308 9.80 -13.75 -9.30
N TYR A 309 8.50 -13.74 -9.28
CA TYR A 309 7.64 -14.09 -10.42
C TYR A 309 6.98 -12.87 -11.05
N TRP A 310 6.32 -12.01 -10.24
CA TRP A 310 5.62 -10.82 -10.72
C TRP A 310 6.47 -9.55 -10.63
N ASP A 311 7.77 -9.63 -10.89
CA ASP A 311 8.71 -8.51 -10.75
C ASP A 311 8.63 -7.45 -11.87
N ASN A 312 7.67 -7.60 -12.80
CA ASN A 312 7.45 -6.67 -13.92
C ASN A 312 6.48 -5.52 -13.60
N GLY A 313 6.02 -5.40 -12.34
CA GLY A 313 5.08 -4.35 -11.92
C GLY A 313 3.61 -4.68 -12.20
N HIS A 314 3.27 -5.92 -12.52
CA HIS A 314 1.91 -6.39 -12.70
C HIS A 314 1.61 -7.54 -11.72
N LEU A 315 0.90 -7.25 -10.63
CA LEU A 315 0.46 -8.28 -9.69
C LEU A 315 -0.69 -9.05 -10.32
N HIS A 316 -0.43 -10.24 -10.83
CA HIS A 316 -1.45 -11.05 -11.52
C HIS A 316 -2.17 -10.31 -12.67
N GLY A 317 -1.55 -9.29 -13.29
CA GLY A 317 -2.19 -8.48 -14.33
C GLY A 317 -2.77 -7.14 -13.83
N ILE A 318 -2.85 -6.92 -12.52
CA ILE A 318 -3.30 -5.65 -11.95
C ILE A 318 -2.25 -4.57 -12.20
N ARG A 319 -2.70 -3.46 -12.81
CA ARG A 319 -1.82 -2.37 -13.24
C ARG A 319 -2.06 -1.06 -12.50
N THR A 320 -2.94 -1.07 -11.53
CA THR A 320 -3.40 0.13 -10.81
C THR A 320 -2.74 0.31 -9.45
N ILE A 321 -1.92 -0.64 -8.99
CA ILE A 321 -1.31 -0.61 -7.66
C ILE A 321 0.08 -0.01 -7.72
N HIS A 322 0.30 1.10 -7.00
CA HIS A 322 1.64 1.65 -6.77
C HIS A 322 2.41 0.83 -5.73
N PHE A 323 1.83 0.69 -4.54
CA PHE A 323 2.40 -0.08 -3.44
C PHE A 323 1.28 -0.74 -2.64
N ALA A 324 1.51 -1.99 -2.25
CA ALA A 324 0.66 -2.70 -1.31
C ALA A 324 1.50 -3.42 -0.26
N ARG A 325 1.04 -3.43 1.00
CA ARG A 325 1.72 -4.16 2.08
C ARG A 325 0.74 -4.70 3.10
N TRP A 326 1.14 -5.82 3.70
CA TRP A 326 0.44 -6.43 4.82
C TRP A 326 1.36 -6.46 6.02
N VAL A 327 0.84 -6.04 7.17
CA VAL A 327 1.57 -6.04 8.45
C VAL A 327 0.70 -6.72 9.50
N VAL A 328 1.29 -7.64 10.26
CA VAL A 328 0.61 -8.25 11.41
C VAL A 328 0.98 -7.46 12.65
N VAL A 329 -0.01 -6.79 13.24
CA VAL A 329 0.15 -5.94 14.42
C VAL A 329 -0.46 -6.64 15.63
N LYS A 330 0.21 -6.57 16.79
CA LYS A 330 -0.35 -7.00 18.07
C LYS A 330 -0.85 -5.76 18.82
N GLN A 331 -2.11 -5.79 19.25
CA GLN A 331 -2.73 -4.73 20.07
C GLN A 331 -3.44 -5.40 21.24
N GLY A 332 -2.93 -5.22 22.46
CA GLY A 332 -3.38 -5.99 23.59
C GLY A 332 -3.14 -7.51 23.39
N LYS A 333 -4.16 -8.31 23.56
CA LYS A 333 -4.19 -9.76 23.28
C LYS A 333 -4.52 -10.07 21.82
N THR A 334 -5.20 -9.14 21.14
CA THR A 334 -5.68 -9.30 19.76
C THR A 334 -4.55 -9.09 18.75
N ARG A 335 -4.53 -9.91 17.70
CA ARG A 335 -3.66 -9.71 16.54
C ARG A 335 -4.50 -9.24 15.38
N ARG A 336 -4.03 -8.18 14.73
CA ARG A 336 -4.68 -7.55 13.58
C ARG A 336 -3.82 -7.66 12.33
N LEU A 337 -4.46 -7.92 11.20
CA LEU A 337 -3.85 -7.77 9.89
C LEU A 337 -4.18 -6.37 9.40
N VAL A 338 -3.16 -5.57 9.18
CA VAL A 338 -3.26 -4.24 8.59
C VAL A 338 -2.81 -4.32 7.15
N PHE A 339 -3.63 -3.84 6.24
CA PHE A 339 -3.34 -3.77 4.82
C PHE A 339 -3.32 -2.30 4.38
N PHE A 340 -2.21 -1.90 3.77
CA PHE A 340 -2.06 -0.59 3.16
C PHE A 340 -1.93 -0.75 1.65
N SER A 341 -2.72 0.01 0.91
CA SER A 341 -2.61 0.11 -0.54
C SER A 341 -2.57 1.57 -0.99
N ASN A 342 -1.82 1.83 -2.06
CA ASN A 342 -1.86 3.05 -2.85
C ASN A 342 -2.16 2.62 -4.28
N TYR A 343 -3.22 3.13 -4.87
CA TYR A 343 -3.75 2.64 -6.15
C TYR A 343 -4.30 3.79 -7.01
N ASP A 344 -4.55 3.52 -8.28
CA ASP A 344 -5.12 4.46 -9.23
C ASP A 344 -6.63 4.24 -9.42
N GLY A 345 -7.35 5.33 -9.61
CA GLY A 345 -8.77 5.31 -9.95
C GLY A 345 -9.67 4.97 -8.77
N SER A 346 -10.92 4.63 -9.04
CA SER A 346 -11.93 4.41 -8.00
C SER A 346 -11.71 3.13 -7.19
N TRP A 347 -12.19 3.14 -5.96
CA TRP A 347 -12.16 1.98 -5.05
C TRP A 347 -12.89 0.77 -5.65
N GLU A 348 -14.02 1.00 -6.30
CA GLU A 348 -14.82 -0.06 -6.93
C GLU A 348 -14.06 -0.75 -8.06
N LYS A 349 -13.41 0.02 -8.94
CA LYS A 349 -12.58 -0.51 -10.03
C LYS A 349 -11.38 -1.27 -9.50
N TYR A 350 -10.68 -0.68 -8.52
CA TYR A 350 -9.52 -1.30 -7.88
C TYR A 350 -9.85 -2.65 -7.26
N LEU A 351 -10.93 -2.76 -6.46
CA LEU A 351 -11.34 -4.04 -5.89
C LEU A 351 -11.88 -5.01 -6.94
N GLY A 352 -12.55 -4.53 -7.98
CA GLY A 352 -12.95 -5.36 -9.11
C GLY A 352 -11.75 -6.05 -9.77
N GLU A 353 -10.72 -5.28 -10.15
CA GLU A 353 -9.46 -5.82 -10.70
C GLU A 353 -8.79 -6.83 -9.76
N PHE A 354 -8.79 -6.55 -8.44
CA PHE A 354 -8.25 -7.47 -7.44
C PHE A 354 -8.99 -8.81 -7.39
N ILE A 355 -10.32 -8.75 -7.46
CA ILE A 355 -11.17 -9.95 -7.43
C ILE A 355 -10.94 -10.77 -8.72
N ASP A 356 -10.95 -10.12 -9.87
CA ASP A 356 -10.81 -10.79 -11.16
C ASP A 356 -9.45 -11.48 -11.30
N GLN A 357 -8.39 -10.82 -10.88
CA GLN A 357 -7.01 -11.26 -11.13
C GLN A 357 -6.40 -12.06 -9.97
N ALA A 358 -6.75 -11.76 -8.72
CA ALA A 358 -6.07 -12.28 -7.55
C ALA A 358 -6.99 -12.92 -6.49
N ALA A 359 -8.24 -13.28 -6.83
CA ALA A 359 -9.23 -13.80 -5.88
C ALA A 359 -8.74 -14.93 -4.98
N ASN A 360 -7.93 -15.85 -5.50
CA ASN A 360 -7.41 -16.98 -4.72
C ASN A 360 -6.40 -16.49 -3.65
N GLY A 361 -5.50 -15.58 -4.02
CA GLY A 361 -4.54 -14.96 -3.09
C GLY A 361 -5.26 -14.17 -2.00
N LEU A 362 -6.23 -13.33 -2.40
CA LEU A 362 -7.08 -12.58 -1.47
C LEU A 362 -7.82 -13.52 -0.50
N THR A 363 -8.39 -14.61 -1.03
CA THR A 363 -9.09 -15.61 -0.22
C THR A 363 -8.13 -16.26 0.77
N GLY A 364 -6.94 -16.65 0.34
CA GLY A 364 -5.93 -17.25 1.21
C GLY A 364 -5.48 -16.35 2.36
N ILE A 365 -5.40 -15.04 2.13
CA ILE A 365 -5.04 -14.05 3.16
C ILE A 365 -6.22 -13.82 4.10
N TRP A 366 -7.33 -13.27 3.58
CA TRP A 366 -8.42 -12.76 4.42
C TRP A 366 -9.34 -13.83 5.00
N SER A 367 -9.33 -15.06 4.51
CA SER A 367 -10.06 -16.18 5.13
C SER A 367 -9.60 -16.50 6.56
N ASN A 368 -8.38 -16.07 6.91
CA ASN A 368 -7.83 -16.21 8.26
C ASN A 368 -8.17 -15.05 9.18
N THR A 369 -9.01 -14.12 8.71
CA THR A 369 -9.39 -12.92 9.44
C THR A 369 -10.89 -12.77 9.55
N VAL A 370 -11.32 -11.88 10.43
CA VAL A 370 -12.69 -11.47 10.69
C VAL A 370 -12.67 -9.98 11.00
N ARG A 371 -13.75 -9.26 10.80
CA ARG A 371 -13.87 -7.89 11.29
C ARG A 371 -14.81 -7.86 12.48
N ILE A 372 -14.35 -7.30 13.59
CA ILE A 372 -15.12 -7.12 14.82
C ILE A 372 -15.32 -5.62 15.01
N LEU A 373 -16.56 -5.20 15.11
CA LEU A 373 -16.99 -3.81 15.30
C LEU A 373 -17.72 -3.69 16.63
N ALA A 374 -17.70 -2.51 17.24
CA ALA A 374 -18.62 -2.20 18.32
C ALA A 374 -20.05 -2.22 17.77
N SER A 375 -20.99 -2.80 18.52
CA SER A 375 -22.41 -2.76 18.20
C SER A 375 -23.05 -1.50 18.81
N ASP A 376 -24.15 -1.04 18.21
CA ASP A 376 -24.97 0.04 18.79
C ASP A 376 -25.63 -0.40 20.11
N THR A 377 -25.69 -1.71 20.36
CA THR A 377 -26.17 -2.28 21.63
C THR A 377 -25.01 -2.41 22.61
N PRO A 378 -25.04 -1.75 23.76
CA PRO A 378 -23.97 -1.85 24.75
C PRO A 378 -23.68 -3.31 25.16
N GLY A 379 -22.40 -3.71 25.08
CA GLY A 379 -21.95 -5.06 25.43
C GLY A 379 -22.08 -6.11 24.32
N GLU A 380 -22.64 -5.76 23.15
CA GLU A 380 -22.65 -6.61 21.98
C GLU A 380 -21.54 -6.24 20.99
N LEU A 381 -21.16 -7.19 20.14
CA LEU A 381 -20.17 -7.02 19.10
C LEU A 381 -20.76 -7.42 17.75
N ASP A 382 -20.57 -6.55 16.75
CA ASP A 382 -20.90 -6.87 15.38
C ASP A 382 -19.73 -7.56 14.70
N VAL A 383 -19.93 -8.80 14.28
CA VAL A 383 -18.89 -9.59 13.61
C VAL A 383 -19.21 -9.69 12.13
N VAL A 384 -18.34 -9.10 11.30
CA VAL A 384 -18.42 -9.21 9.85
C VAL A 384 -17.45 -10.30 9.38
N PRO A 385 -17.97 -11.50 9.01
CA PRO A 385 -17.13 -12.59 8.58
C PRO A 385 -16.64 -12.39 7.16
N PHE A 386 -15.43 -12.87 6.87
CA PHE A 386 -14.98 -13.06 5.49
C PHE A 386 -15.92 -14.05 4.77
N PRO A 387 -16.24 -13.88 3.48
CA PRO A 387 -17.12 -14.80 2.74
C PRO A 387 -16.64 -16.24 2.83
N LYS A 388 -17.57 -17.19 3.03
CA LYS A 388 -17.28 -18.62 3.19
C LYS A 388 -16.32 -19.13 2.11
N THR A 389 -15.29 -19.84 2.54
CA THR A 389 -14.24 -20.40 1.70
C THR A 389 -14.41 -21.90 1.51
N ARG A 390 -13.70 -22.43 0.53
CA ARG A 390 -13.55 -23.86 0.31
C ARG A 390 -12.08 -24.16 0.02
N TRP A 391 -11.47 -24.97 0.87
CA TRP A 391 -10.06 -25.32 0.76
C TRP A 391 -9.13 -24.10 0.76
N LEU A 392 -9.32 -23.19 1.69
CA LEU A 392 -8.54 -21.96 1.90
C LEU A 392 -8.55 -20.96 0.71
N LEU A 393 -8.49 -21.44 -0.52
CA LEU A 393 -8.24 -20.60 -1.71
C LEU A 393 -9.45 -20.42 -2.62
N ARG A 394 -10.50 -21.25 -2.49
CA ARG A 394 -11.66 -21.23 -3.39
C ARG A 394 -12.84 -20.52 -2.77
N ALA A 395 -13.72 -20.00 -3.62
CA ALA A 395 -14.88 -19.16 -3.28
C ALA A 395 -14.45 -17.82 -2.64
N GLY A 396 -14.69 -17.56 -1.37
CA GLY A 396 -14.21 -16.38 -0.65
C GLY A 396 -14.38 -15.08 -1.42
N ALA A 397 -13.26 -14.48 -1.83
CA ALA A 397 -13.23 -13.20 -2.55
C ALA A 397 -13.94 -13.21 -3.91
N ARG A 398 -14.13 -14.38 -4.55
CA ARG A 398 -14.92 -14.49 -5.79
C ARG A 398 -16.41 -14.16 -5.59
N ARG A 399 -16.89 -14.12 -4.35
CA ARG A 399 -18.23 -13.60 -4.00
C ARG A 399 -18.15 -12.09 -3.86
N GLU A 400 -18.00 -11.40 -4.98
CA GLU A 400 -17.66 -9.99 -5.11
C GLU A 400 -18.43 -9.09 -4.12
N ALA A 401 -19.75 -9.08 -4.16
CA ALA A 401 -20.55 -8.19 -3.31
C ALA A 401 -20.28 -8.42 -1.80
N LYS A 402 -20.11 -9.70 -1.39
CA LYS A 402 -19.82 -10.05 0.02
C LYS A 402 -18.40 -9.67 0.40
N PHE A 403 -17.44 -9.83 -0.52
CA PHE A 403 -16.04 -9.48 -0.31
C PHE A 403 -15.88 -7.96 -0.25
N LYS A 404 -16.46 -7.21 -1.18
CA LYS A 404 -16.44 -5.74 -1.16
C LYS A 404 -17.02 -5.20 0.15
N ARG A 405 -18.16 -5.77 0.61
CA ARG A 405 -18.73 -5.43 1.92
C ARG A 405 -17.77 -5.70 3.08
N PHE A 406 -17.12 -6.87 3.08
CA PHE A 406 -16.12 -7.19 4.10
C PHE A 406 -14.95 -6.21 4.10
N VAL A 407 -14.40 -5.88 2.91
CA VAL A 407 -13.29 -4.92 2.79
C VAL A 407 -13.71 -3.54 3.25
N ARG A 408 -14.92 -3.09 2.90
CA ARG A 408 -15.44 -1.80 3.34
C ARG A 408 -15.60 -1.75 4.88
N ALA A 409 -16.08 -2.81 5.50
CA ALA A 409 -16.14 -2.92 6.95
C ALA A 409 -14.75 -2.94 7.62
N CYS A 410 -13.72 -3.43 6.92
CA CYS A 410 -12.33 -3.40 7.39
C CYS A 410 -11.65 -2.05 7.20
N GLN A 411 -12.20 -1.15 6.39
CA GLN A 411 -11.59 0.14 6.09
C GLN A 411 -11.59 1.03 7.33
N VAL A 412 -10.45 1.68 7.58
CA VAL A 412 -10.26 2.64 8.66
C VAL A 412 -9.72 3.94 8.12
N ARG A 413 -9.99 5.03 8.81
CA ARG A 413 -9.53 6.36 8.45
C ARG A 413 -7.99 6.41 8.39
N THR A 414 -7.46 7.03 7.35
CA THR A 414 -6.06 7.43 7.25
C THR A 414 -5.99 8.91 7.55
N GLN A 415 -5.44 9.28 8.72
CA GLN A 415 -5.41 10.67 9.18
C GLN A 415 -4.58 11.56 8.29
N VAL A 416 -3.44 11.07 7.82
CA VAL A 416 -2.57 11.81 6.87
C VAL A 416 -2.15 10.87 5.77
N TRP A 417 -2.25 11.32 4.52
CA TRP A 417 -1.72 10.61 3.37
C TRP A 417 -0.98 11.56 2.43
N TYR A 418 0.25 11.18 2.09
CA TYR A 418 1.13 11.90 1.18
C TYR A 418 1.50 11.01 0.00
N SER A 419 1.48 11.59 -1.20
CA SER A 419 2.04 11.03 -2.42
C SER A 419 3.06 12.03 -3.01
N ALA A 420 4.24 11.54 -3.37
CA ALA A 420 5.25 12.37 -4.03
C ALA A 420 4.79 12.84 -5.42
N TYR A 421 4.06 12.02 -6.16
CA TYR A 421 3.63 12.28 -7.55
C TYR A 421 2.12 12.07 -7.76
N PRO A 422 1.24 12.84 -7.10
CA PRO A 422 -0.21 12.58 -7.01
C PRO A 422 -0.96 12.62 -8.35
N LYS A 423 -0.34 13.19 -9.38
CA LYS A 423 -0.93 13.31 -10.74
C LYS A 423 -0.52 12.18 -11.70
N LEU A 424 0.33 11.25 -11.25
CA LEU A 424 0.86 10.18 -12.10
C LEU A 424 0.30 8.82 -11.71
N SER A 425 -0.43 8.18 -12.61
CA SER A 425 -0.83 6.78 -12.45
C SER A 425 0.35 5.83 -12.65
N VAL A 426 0.21 4.58 -12.23
CA VAL A 426 1.19 3.50 -12.53
C VAL A 426 1.41 3.39 -14.03
N LEU A 427 0.35 3.53 -14.83
CA LEU A 427 0.44 3.50 -16.29
C LEU A 427 1.25 4.68 -16.83
N ASN A 428 1.06 5.90 -16.30
CA ASN A 428 1.89 7.05 -16.66
C ASN A 428 3.36 6.80 -16.33
N VAL A 429 3.67 6.33 -15.12
CA VAL A 429 5.05 6.01 -14.71
C VAL A 429 5.67 4.96 -15.62
N GLN A 430 4.93 3.91 -16.00
CA GLN A 430 5.39 2.88 -16.90
C GLN A 430 5.57 3.41 -18.34
N ASN A 431 4.62 4.22 -18.83
CA ASN A 431 4.69 4.82 -20.17
C ASN A 431 5.90 5.75 -20.31
N ASN A 432 6.11 6.64 -19.33
CA ASN A 432 7.25 7.56 -19.31
C ASN A 432 8.58 6.80 -19.32
N SER A 433 8.67 5.69 -18.57
CA SER A 433 9.83 4.82 -18.59
C SER A 433 10.06 4.14 -19.96
N GLN A 434 8.98 3.75 -20.63
CA GLN A 434 9.07 3.15 -21.96
C GLN A 434 9.43 4.19 -23.01
N LEU A 435 8.90 5.42 -22.88
CA LEU A 435 9.27 6.55 -23.73
C LEU A 435 10.78 6.82 -23.66
N ARG A 436 11.34 6.93 -22.45
CA ARG A 436 12.78 7.09 -22.25
C ARG A 436 13.59 5.94 -22.85
N ARG A 437 13.17 4.69 -22.61
CA ARG A 437 13.88 3.52 -23.17
C ARG A 437 13.89 3.52 -24.70
N GLY A 438 12.80 3.99 -25.31
CA GLY A 438 12.69 4.09 -26.74
C GLY A 438 13.67 5.08 -27.37
N LEU A 439 14.11 6.12 -26.65
CA LEU A 439 15.17 7.04 -27.12
C LEU A 439 16.53 6.32 -27.27
N LEU A 440 16.76 5.22 -26.54
CA LEU A 440 18.02 4.50 -26.54
C LEU A 440 18.17 3.47 -27.69
N GLY A 441 17.16 3.31 -28.52
CA GLY A 441 17.30 2.40 -29.64
C GLY A 441 16.07 1.84 -30.34
N PRO A 442 15.14 2.65 -30.89
CA PRO A 442 14.23 2.13 -31.90
C PRO A 442 15.00 1.95 -33.21
N ARG A 443 14.91 0.76 -33.74
CA ARG A 443 15.75 0.33 -34.87
C ARG A 443 14.99 0.29 -36.17
N GLY A 444 13.64 0.09 -36.13
CA GLY A 444 12.77 0.00 -37.28
C GLY A 444 11.69 1.09 -37.32
N LEU A 445 11.03 1.22 -38.48
CA LEU A 445 9.97 2.21 -38.69
C LEU A 445 8.78 1.96 -37.75
N GLU A 446 8.39 0.71 -37.56
CA GLU A 446 7.28 0.31 -36.69
C GLU A 446 7.57 0.62 -35.20
N GLU A 447 8.80 0.40 -34.74
CA GLU A 447 9.20 0.73 -33.37
C GLU A 447 9.18 2.25 -33.12
N ARG A 448 9.58 3.07 -34.12
CA ARG A 448 9.50 4.52 -34.05
C ARG A 448 8.05 5.01 -34.02
N ARG A 449 7.16 4.41 -34.82
CA ARG A 449 5.72 4.69 -34.81
C ARG A 449 5.10 4.31 -33.46
N ALA A 450 5.47 3.14 -32.90
CA ALA A 450 5.00 2.70 -31.60
C ALA A 450 5.51 3.61 -30.46
N TRP A 451 6.72 4.16 -30.59
CA TRP A 451 7.27 5.11 -29.64
C TRP A 451 6.51 6.44 -29.69
N LEU A 452 6.20 6.96 -30.89
CA LEU A 452 5.41 8.20 -31.05
C LEU A 452 3.99 8.09 -30.50
N ARG A 453 3.38 6.90 -30.50
CA ARG A 453 2.07 6.68 -29.86
C ARG A 453 2.09 6.73 -28.33
N ARG A 454 3.26 6.90 -27.71
CA ARG A 454 3.42 7.04 -26.27
C ARG A 454 3.42 8.48 -25.76
N LEU A 455 3.58 9.39 -26.68
CA LEU A 455 3.41 10.82 -26.48
C LEU A 455 1.92 11.19 -26.59
#